data_d23457f985e9d63abf8ad26ec72319c6
#
_entry.id   d23457f985e9d63abf8ad26ec72319c6
#
_cell.length_a   1.000
_cell.length_b   1.000
_cell.length_c   1.000
_cell.angle_alpha   90.00
_cell.angle_beta   90.00
_cell.angle_gamma   90.00
#
_symmetry.space_group_name_H-M   'P 1'
#
loop_
_entity.id
_entity.type
_entity.pdbx_description
1 polymer ?
#
loop_
_entity_poly.entity_id
_entity_poly.type
_entity_poly.pdbx_seq_one_letter_code
_entity_poly.pdbx_strand_id
1 'polypeptide(L)'
;MKGMYIKMKIRNRYYVLTAGMVIQFCAGIIYMWSVFKGPVSTHLSWDSGSAALTSSIMLAMFVIGIIFGGLAQDKLGPKNVTMVGSVLIGAGMVFTAFVTDNAPWLVYITYGVIGGTGVGTVYTATIAAIQKWFPDRRGFASGMIVSAFGFSLVVFAPLAKSMLGSVGVPKTFLILGGSFLIVCMLCSFLIQNPPAAYIPAGYTPAQTTNTKRQYSPKEIIKTKQFYLLMGGLLFTLPAYFILNPVFISLGADRGLSDELALIAVSLTGISSASGRLIVSWISDKIGRKSAMVAIALIILFASLVMIIGEGVLFLICIMLISFGFGGAASVYAAMTAESFGTKYGGMNFGLVMIGFGVSALAFPIISGKLISGGSYTSSFVLAAVTCAIAVMLVLLMKNPTKK
;
A
#
# COMPACT_ATOMS: atom_id res chain seq x y z
N MET A 1 -20.39 46.34 6.30
CA MET A 1 -19.04 45.80 6.43
C MET A 1 -18.79 44.80 5.28
N LYS A 2 -18.12 45.27 4.23
CA LYS A 2 -17.73 44.42 3.09
C LYS A 2 -16.57 43.55 3.55
N GLY A 3 -16.82 42.24 3.75
CA GLY A 3 -15.79 41.29 4.09
C GLY A 3 -14.74 41.21 3.01
N MET A 4 -13.52 41.52 3.39
CA MET A 4 -12.30 41.39 2.60
C MET A 4 -12.07 39.90 2.35
N TYR A 5 -12.64 39.34 1.28
CA TYR A 5 -12.29 38.00 0.80
C TYR A 5 -10.86 38.07 0.32
N ILE A 6 -9.93 37.68 1.18
CA ILE A 6 -8.56 37.33 0.75
C ILE A 6 -8.76 36.24 -0.32
N LYS A 7 -8.53 36.59 -1.58
CA LYS A 7 -8.40 35.61 -2.67
C LYS A 7 -7.21 34.72 -2.37
N MET A 8 -7.40 33.72 -1.52
CA MET A 8 -6.41 32.64 -1.40
C MET A 8 -6.33 32.02 -2.79
N LYS A 9 -5.14 32.17 -3.41
CA LYS A 9 -4.82 31.58 -4.72
C LYS A 9 -5.03 30.09 -4.59
N ILE A 10 -6.18 29.57 -5.07
CA ILE A 10 -6.51 28.14 -4.99
C ILE A 10 -5.39 27.43 -5.74
N ARG A 11 -4.58 26.68 -5.04
CA ARG A 11 -3.52 25.88 -5.65
C ARG A 11 -4.16 24.84 -6.56
N ASN A 12 -3.60 24.63 -7.74
CA ASN A 12 -4.08 23.61 -8.66
C ASN A 12 -3.94 22.24 -7.96
N ARG A 13 -5.04 21.50 -7.85
CA ARG A 13 -5.13 20.19 -7.20
C ARG A 13 -4.13 19.16 -7.75
N TYR A 14 -3.72 19.32 -9.00
CA TYR A 14 -2.75 18.44 -9.65
C TYR A 14 -1.33 18.60 -9.09
N TYR A 15 -0.93 19.78 -8.60
CA TYR A 15 0.35 19.93 -7.90
C TYR A 15 0.38 19.15 -6.59
N VAL A 16 -0.74 19.12 -5.86
CA VAL A 16 -0.86 18.33 -4.63
C VAL A 16 -0.81 16.83 -4.95
N LEU A 17 -1.49 16.41 -6.04
CA LEU A 17 -1.47 15.03 -6.53
C LEU A 17 -0.06 14.61 -6.91
N THR A 18 0.65 15.38 -7.74
CA THR A 18 2.01 15.08 -8.18
C THR A 18 2.98 15.00 -6.99
N ALA A 19 2.91 15.96 -6.06
CA ALA A 19 3.73 15.92 -4.86
C ALA A 19 3.44 14.66 -4.01
N GLY A 20 2.17 14.29 -3.85
CA GLY A 20 1.78 13.06 -3.18
C GLY A 20 2.30 11.81 -3.90
N MET A 21 2.26 11.77 -5.23
CA MET A 21 2.83 10.67 -6.02
C MET A 21 4.34 10.54 -5.82
N VAL A 22 5.09 11.65 -5.81
CA VAL A 22 6.53 11.64 -5.58
C VAL A 22 6.87 11.12 -4.18
N ILE A 23 6.16 11.57 -3.15
CA ILE A 23 6.32 11.06 -1.78
C ILE A 23 6.04 9.57 -1.72
N GLN A 24 4.96 9.11 -2.33
CA GLN A 24 4.59 7.70 -2.35
C GLN A 24 5.57 6.84 -3.15
N PHE A 25 6.13 7.39 -4.22
CA PHE A 25 7.16 6.73 -5.00
C PHE A 25 8.43 6.47 -4.16
N CYS A 26 8.88 7.45 -3.37
CA CYS A 26 9.97 7.26 -2.41
C CYS A 26 9.58 6.28 -1.29
N ALA A 27 8.34 6.37 -0.78
CA ALA A 27 7.84 5.52 0.28
C ALA A 27 7.74 4.03 -0.09
N GLY A 28 7.71 3.71 -1.40
CA GLY A 28 7.73 2.33 -1.88
C GLY A 28 8.99 1.52 -1.53
N ILE A 29 9.95 2.14 -0.84
CA ILE A 29 11.13 1.48 -0.25
C ILE A 29 10.77 0.26 0.61
N ILE A 30 9.56 0.16 1.13
CA ILE A 30 9.08 -0.99 1.90
C ILE A 30 9.24 -2.32 1.14
N TYR A 31 9.22 -2.29 -0.19
CA TYR A 31 9.39 -3.46 -1.05
C TYR A 31 10.86 -3.74 -1.40
N MET A 32 11.78 -2.84 -1.06
CA MET A 32 13.17 -2.94 -1.50
C MET A 32 14.04 -3.84 -0.63
N TRP A 33 13.54 -4.31 0.54
CA TRP A 33 14.33 -5.16 1.41
C TRP A 33 14.80 -6.45 0.71
N SER A 34 14.05 -6.98 -0.25
CA SER A 34 14.46 -8.12 -1.06
C SER A 34 15.77 -7.88 -1.83
N VAL A 35 16.02 -6.63 -2.23
CA VAL A 35 17.27 -6.22 -2.92
C VAL A 35 18.40 -5.97 -1.92
N PHE A 36 18.10 -5.38 -0.78
CA PHE A 36 19.09 -5.03 0.25
C PHE A 36 19.52 -6.23 1.11
N LYS A 37 18.65 -7.21 1.35
CA LYS A 37 18.87 -8.31 2.30
C LYS A 37 20.21 -9.02 2.11
N GLY A 38 20.50 -9.50 0.92
CA GLY A 38 21.74 -10.23 0.61
C GLY A 38 22.99 -9.39 0.86
N PRO A 39 23.15 -8.23 0.20
CA PRO A 39 24.29 -7.34 0.44
C PRO A 39 24.45 -6.88 1.89
N VAL A 40 23.37 -6.59 2.59
CA VAL A 40 23.41 -6.19 4.01
C VAL A 40 23.84 -7.36 4.88
N SER A 41 23.31 -8.58 4.65
CA SER A 41 23.74 -9.78 5.40
C SER A 41 25.23 -10.05 5.22
N THR A 42 25.73 -9.93 4.01
CA THR A 42 27.18 -10.12 3.73
C THR A 42 28.01 -9.03 4.38
N HIS A 43 27.59 -7.75 4.27
CA HIS A 43 28.33 -6.61 4.80
C HIS A 43 28.41 -6.61 6.34
N LEU A 44 27.36 -7.06 7.02
CA LEU A 44 27.27 -7.07 8.48
C LEU A 44 27.57 -8.45 9.08
N SER A 45 28.05 -9.41 8.30
CA SER A 45 28.25 -10.83 8.72
C SER A 45 27.01 -11.39 9.44
N TRP A 46 25.82 -11.03 8.96
CA TRP A 46 24.55 -11.27 9.63
C TRP A 46 23.80 -12.43 9.00
N ASP A 47 23.21 -13.29 9.85
CA ASP A 47 22.42 -14.42 9.38
C ASP A 47 21.26 -13.98 8.48
N SER A 48 21.14 -14.63 7.32
CA SER A 48 20.14 -14.30 6.30
C SER A 48 18.68 -14.53 6.77
N GLY A 49 18.46 -15.50 7.68
CA GLY A 49 17.16 -15.74 8.28
C GLY A 49 16.77 -14.59 9.21
N SER A 50 17.70 -14.16 10.06
CA SER A 50 17.53 -12.98 10.93
C SER A 50 17.33 -11.72 10.09
N ALA A 51 18.13 -11.50 9.06
CA ALA A 51 17.98 -10.34 8.18
C ALA A 51 16.59 -10.30 7.49
N ALA A 52 15.99 -11.44 7.21
CA ALA A 52 14.66 -11.51 6.62
C ALA A 52 13.56 -10.91 7.52
N LEU A 53 13.73 -10.97 8.85
CA LEU A 53 12.77 -10.40 9.82
C LEU A 53 12.61 -8.87 9.67
N THR A 54 13.61 -8.18 9.13
CA THR A 54 13.55 -6.74 8.89
C THR A 54 12.34 -6.34 8.05
N SER A 55 12.02 -7.09 7.01
CA SER A 55 10.85 -6.80 6.18
C SER A 55 9.53 -7.01 6.93
N SER A 56 9.45 -8.01 7.78
CA SER A 56 8.27 -8.27 8.61
C SER A 56 8.06 -7.16 9.64
N ILE A 57 9.14 -6.72 10.30
CA ILE A 57 9.11 -5.58 11.23
C ILE A 57 8.68 -4.31 10.49
N MET A 58 9.27 -4.05 9.33
CA MET A 58 8.93 -2.87 8.53
C MET A 58 7.45 -2.87 8.12
N LEU A 59 6.91 -4.03 7.74
CA LEU A 59 5.50 -4.16 7.36
C LEU A 59 4.56 -3.97 8.57
N ALA A 60 4.92 -4.49 9.73
CA ALA A 60 4.17 -4.27 10.96
C ALA A 60 4.17 -2.79 11.36
N MET A 61 5.34 -2.15 11.32
CA MET A 61 5.49 -0.73 11.64
C MET A 61 4.84 0.19 10.59
N PHE A 62 4.75 -0.23 9.34
CA PHE A 62 3.95 0.43 8.31
C PHE A 62 2.48 0.53 8.72
N VAL A 63 1.87 -0.56 9.20
CA VAL A 63 0.45 -0.53 9.65
C VAL A 63 0.29 0.36 10.88
N ILE A 64 1.22 0.30 11.82
CA ILE A 64 1.25 1.17 13.00
C ILE A 64 1.37 2.64 12.56
N GLY A 65 2.27 2.93 11.63
CA GLY A 65 2.45 4.25 11.04
C GLY A 65 1.20 4.79 10.34
N ILE A 66 0.45 3.93 9.64
CA ILE A 66 -0.85 4.29 9.04
C ILE A 66 -1.85 4.73 10.11
N ILE A 67 -1.95 4.01 11.22
CA ILE A 67 -2.91 4.31 12.30
C ILE A 67 -2.55 5.63 12.98
N PHE A 68 -1.33 5.76 13.49
CA PHE A 68 -0.88 6.96 14.20
C PHE A 68 -0.72 8.16 13.27
N GLY A 69 -0.21 7.95 12.05
CA GLY A 69 -0.14 8.97 11.01
C GLY A 69 -1.52 9.47 10.61
N GLY A 70 -2.52 8.58 10.51
CA GLY A 70 -3.90 8.94 10.26
C GLY A 70 -4.51 9.80 11.36
N LEU A 71 -4.27 9.42 12.63
CA LEU A 71 -4.72 10.20 13.79
C LEU A 71 -4.04 11.58 13.83
N ALA A 72 -2.72 11.61 13.60
CA ALA A 72 -1.96 12.86 13.56
C ALA A 72 -2.40 13.76 12.40
N GLN A 73 -2.62 13.19 11.21
CA GLN A 73 -3.06 13.92 10.01
C GLN A 73 -4.45 14.58 10.22
N ASP A 74 -5.36 13.91 10.88
CA ASP A 74 -6.70 14.44 11.14
C ASP A 74 -6.69 15.62 12.15
N LYS A 75 -5.66 15.70 13.01
CA LYS A 75 -5.48 16.77 14.01
C LYS A 75 -4.53 17.88 13.57
N LEU A 76 -3.36 17.52 13.06
CA LEU A 76 -2.25 18.44 12.75
C LEU A 76 -2.20 18.86 11.29
N GLY A 77 -3.03 18.22 10.45
CA GLY A 77 -3.06 18.43 9.01
C GLY A 77 -1.99 17.63 8.24
N PRO A 78 -2.20 17.43 6.93
CA PRO A 78 -1.37 16.52 6.14
C PRO A 78 0.06 17.01 5.93
N LYS A 79 0.28 18.33 5.83
CA LYS A 79 1.61 18.91 5.62
C LYS A 79 2.60 18.50 6.72
N ASN A 80 2.25 18.76 7.98
CA ASN A 80 3.14 18.49 9.11
C ASN A 80 3.41 16.99 9.27
N VAL A 81 2.38 16.17 9.06
CA VAL A 81 2.50 14.72 9.19
C VAL A 81 3.33 14.12 8.05
N THR A 82 3.18 14.60 6.83
CA THR A 82 4.06 14.15 5.72
C THR A 82 5.51 14.61 5.93
N MET A 83 5.75 15.80 6.50
CA MET A 83 7.11 16.25 6.85
C MET A 83 7.74 15.30 7.87
N VAL A 84 7.04 14.99 8.97
CA VAL A 84 7.54 14.05 10.00
C VAL A 84 7.79 12.66 9.40
N GLY A 85 6.85 12.14 8.62
CA GLY A 85 7.02 10.85 7.96
C GLY A 85 8.19 10.83 6.96
N SER A 86 8.42 11.93 6.24
CA SER A 86 9.57 12.08 5.33
C SER A 86 10.90 12.06 6.07
N VAL A 87 10.97 12.73 7.24
CA VAL A 87 12.14 12.66 8.12
C VAL A 87 12.37 11.23 8.60
N LEU A 88 11.33 10.52 9.02
CA LEU A 88 11.45 9.14 9.49
C LEU A 88 11.94 8.20 8.36
N ILE A 89 11.45 8.34 7.14
CA ILE A 89 11.92 7.53 5.99
C ILE A 89 13.41 7.79 5.74
N GLY A 90 13.79 9.06 5.58
CA GLY A 90 15.16 9.43 5.28
C GLY A 90 16.12 9.07 6.42
N ALA A 91 15.76 9.39 7.67
CA ALA A 91 16.56 9.07 8.85
C ALA A 91 16.72 7.56 9.04
N GLY A 92 15.64 6.79 8.83
CA GLY A 92 15.69 5.32 8.92
C GLY A 92 16.75 4.74 7.99
N MET A 93 16.78 5.20 6.73
CA MET A 93 17.81 4.78 5.78
C MET A 93 19.19 5.29 6.12
N VAL A 94 19.33 6.60 6.42
CA VAL A 94 20.62 7.20 6.77
C VAL A 94 21.23 6.53 7.98
N PHE A 95 20.46 6.25 9.04
CA PHE A 95 20.96 5.55 10.22
C PHE A 95 21.34 4.09 9.92
N THR A 96 20.66 3.43 8.98
CA THR A 96 21.04 2.08 8.54
C THR A 96 22.44 2.06 7.91
N ALA A 97 22.88 3.16 7.29
CA ALA A 97 24.23 3.27 6.74
C ALA A 97 25.35 3.21 7.79
N PHE A 98 25.06 3.51 9.04
CA PHE A 98 26.03 3.53 10.14
C PHE A 98 25.96 2.27 11.02
N VAL A 99 25.12 1.30 10.67
CA VAL A 99 25.06 0.02 11.39
C VAL A 99 26.32 -0.78 11.07
N THR A 100 26.92 -1.35 12.11
CA THR A 100 28.14 -2.17 12.03
C THR A 100 27.85 -3.64 12.35
N ASP A 101 28.79 -4.50 12.04
CA ASP A 101 28.78 -5.94 12.32
C ASP A 101 28.69 -6.29 13.82
N ASN A 102 29.09 -5.37 14.71
CA ASN A 102 28.95 -5.55 16.15
C ASN A 102 27.46 -5.53 16.62
N ALA A 103 26.58 -4.89 15.88
CA ALA A 103 25.17 -4.74 16.24
C ALA A 103 24.24 -4.76 15.03
N PRO A 104 24.24 -5.83 14.20
CA PRO A 104 23.45 -5.88 12.97
C PRO A 104 21.94 -5.78 13.21
N TRP A 105 21.46 -6.19 14.39
CA TRP A 105 20.05 -6.07 14.81
C TRP A 105 19.53 -4.62 14.83
N LEU A 106 20.42 -3.59 14.87
CA LEU A 106 20.02 -2.19 14.76
C LEU A 106 19.31 -1.88 13.44
N VAL A 107 19.52 -2.69 12.39
CA VAL A 107 18.77 -2.59 11.14
C VAL A 107 17.26 -2.78 11.35
N TYR A 108 16.86 -3.60 12.33
CA TYR A 108 15.45 -3.72 12.70
C TYR A 108 14.86 -2.40 13.17
N ILE A 109 15.64 -1.64 13.95
CA ILE A 109 15.20 -0.35 14.49
C ILE A 109 15.26 0.72 13.41
N THR A 110 16.38 0.84 12.71
CA THR A 110 16.62 1.94 11.76
C THR A 110 15.75 1.77 10.52
N TYR A 111 15.93 0.71 9.76
CA TYR A 111 15.16 0.45 8.55
C TYR A 111 13.75 -0.04 8.86
N GLY A 112 13.62 -1.01 9.76
CA GLY A 112 12.34 -1.65 10.08
C GLY A 112 11.39 -0.73 10.82
N VAL A 113 11.75 -0.29 12.05
CA VAL A 113 10.85 0.50 12.90
C VAL A 113 10.72 1.94 12.41
N ILE A 114 11.83 2.67 12.30
CA ILE A 114 11.81 4.09 11.92
C ILE A 114 11.35 4.25 10.49
N GLY A 115 11.95 3.51 9.54
CA GLY A 115 11.57 3.54 8.13
C GLY A 115 10.13 3.12 7.91
N GLY A 116 9.71 1.98 8.47
CA GLY A 116 8.35 1.46 8.34
C GLY A 116 7.27 2.40 8.88
N THR A 117 7.51 2.98 10.07
CA THR A 117 6.61 3.99 10.65
C THR A 117 6.52 5.23 9.76
N GLY A 118 7.65 5.70 9.23
CA GLY A 118 7.69 6.82 8.28
C GLY A 118 6.87 6.57 7.03
N VAL A 119 7.04 5.40 6.42
CA VAL A 119 6.29 4.97 5.22
C VAL A 119 4.78 4.96 5.50
N GLY A 120 4.35 4.34 6.60
CA GLY A 120 2.92 4.30 6.97
C GLY A 120 2.33 5.68 7.21
N THR A 121 3.11 6.56 7.84
CA THR A 121 2.71 7.94 8.15
C THR A 121 2.47 8.76 6.88
N VAL A 122 3.40 8.75 5.92
CA VAL A 122 3.22 9.48 4.65
C VAL A 122 2.12 8.84 3.79
N TYR A 123 1.98 7.51 3.84
CA TYR A 123 0.99 6.77 3.07
C TYR A 123 -0.43 7.24 3.38
N THR A 124 -0.80 7.24 4.65
CA THR A 124 -2.15 7.63 5.04
C THR A 124 -2.39 9.13 4.89
N ALA A 125 -1.41 9.98 5.23
CA ALA A 125 -1.56 11.43 5.17
C ALA A 125 -1.74 11.95 3.72
N THR A 126 -0.98 11.41 2.76
CA THR A 126 -1.12 11.79 1.35
C THR A 126 -2.45 11.31 0.76
N ILE A 127 -2.86 10.07 1.00
CA ILE A 127 -4.13 9.53 0.52
C ILE A 127 -5.30 10.34 1.08
N ALA A 128 -5.33 10.60 2.39
CA ALA A 128 -6.41 11.36 3.03
C ALA A 128 -6.50 12.81 2.50
N ALA A 129 -5.36 13.47 2.26
CA ALA A 129 -5.33 14.80 1.66
C ALA A 129 -5.90 14.79 0.24
N ILE A 130 -5.44 13.86 -0.61
CA ILE A 130 -5.83 13.81 -2.01
C ILE A 130 -7.31 13.47 -2.19
N GLN A 131 -7.89 12.61 -1.37
CA GLN A 131 -9.32 12.32 -1.42
C GLN A 131 -10.21 13.54 -1.13
N LYS A 132 -9.70 14.51 -0.38
CA LYS A 132 -10.38 15.81 -0.16
C LYS A 132 -10.26 16.73 -1.36
N TRP A 133 -9.16 16.68 -2.14
CA TRP A 133 -8.96 17.47 -3.36
C TRP A 133 -9.71 16.92 -4.57
N PHE A 134 -10.01 15.62 -4.59
CA PHE A 134 -10.68 14.94 -5.71
C PHE A 134 -11.98 14.26 -5.28
N PRO A 135 -12.98 15.02 -4.77
CA PRO A 135 -14.27 14.45 -4.38
C PRO A 135 -15.04 13.90 -5.59
N ASP A 136 -14.74 14.40 -6.79
CA ASP A 136 -15.28 14.02 -8.10
C ASP A 136 -14.73 12.68 -8.63
N ARG A 137 -13.47 12.34 -8.29
CA ARG A 137 -12.74 11.18 -8.82
C ARG A 137 -11.84 10.53 -7.75
N ARG A 138 -12.40 10.17 -6.61
CA ARG A 138 -11.64 9.63 -5.47
C ARG A 138 -10.86 8.37 -5.80
N GLY A 139 -11.45 7.45 -6.57
CA GLY A 139 -10.80 6.23 -7.01
C GLY A 139 -9.60 6.51 -7.89
N PHE A 140 -9.77 7.31 -8.93
CA PHE A 140 -8.67 7.72 -9.80
C PHE A 140 -7.51 8.35 -9.00
N ALA A 141 -7.83 9.30 -8.14
CA ALA A 141 -6.81 10.00 -7.35
C ALA A 141 -6.08 9.09 -6.36
N SER A 142 -6.81 8.21 -5.66
CA SER A 142 -6.21 7.18 -4.80
C SER A 142 -5.40 6.19 -5.62
N GLY A 143 -5.90 5.77 -6.78
CA GLY A 143 -5.20 4.86 -7.70
C GLY A 143 -3.87 5.42 -8.17
N MET A 144 -3.82 6.69 -8.58
CA MET A 144 -2.59 7.38 -9.01
C MET A 144 -1.52 7.38 -7.91
N ILE A 145 -1.90 7.77 -6.70
CA ILE A 145 -0.99 7.82 -5.55
C ILE A 145 -0.47 6.43 -5.18
N VAL A 146 -1.38 5.46 -5.05
CA VAL A 146 -1.00 4.11 -4.63
C VAL A 146 -0.26 3.36 -5.76
N SER A 147 -0.50 3.71 -7.04
CA SER A 147 0.30 3.21 -8.16
C SER A 147 1.74 3.72 -8.10
N ALA A 148 1.96 4.98 -7.81
CA ALA A 148 3.31 5.54 -7.65
C ALA A 148 4.11 4.77 -6.58
N PHE A 149 3.45 4.44 -5.45
CA PHE A 149 4.03 3.58 -4.41
C PHE A 149 4.44 2.19 -4.94
N GLY A 150 3.62 1.59 -5.81
CA GLY A 150 3.91 0.29 -6.42
C GLY A 150 5.01 0.33 -7.48
N PHE A 151 5.07 1.40 -8.28
CA PHE A 151 6.10 1.58 -9.31
C PHE A 151 7.51 1.84 -8.75
N SER A 152 7.61 2.20 -7.48
CA SER A 152 8.89 2.42 -6.78
C SER A 152 9.90 1.30 -7.03
N LEU A 153 9.47 0.05 -6.85
CA LEU A 153 10.35 -1.11 -7.00
C LEU A 153 10.93 -1.22 -8.41
N VAL A 154 10.14 -0.91 -9.43
CA VAL A 154 10.58 -1.01 -10.84
C VAL A 154 11.76 -0.09 -11.13
N VAL A 155 11.82 1.08 -10.51
CA VAL A 155 12.87 2.07 -10.72
C VAL A 155 13.99 1.94 -9.70
N PHE A 156 13.63 1.83 -8.42
CA PHE A 156 14.66 1.86 -7.37
C PHE A 156 15.37 0.52 -7.18
N ALA A 157 14.79 -0.63 -7.56
CA ALA A 157 15.49 -1.91 -7.42
C ALA A 157 16.73 -2.00 -8.32
N PRO A 158 16.66 -1.73 -9.64
CA PRO A 158 17.86 -1.73 -10.48
C PRO A 158 18.85 -0.62 -10.08
N LEU A 159 18.37 0.56 -9.69
CA LEU A 159 19.21 1.65 -9.21
C LEU A 159 19.98 1.23 -7.95
N ALA A 160 19.29 0.69 -6.95
CA ALA A 160 19.91 0.24 -5.71
C ALA A 160 20.90 -0.91 -5.96
N LYS A 161 20.55 -1.88 -6.83
CA LYS A 161 21.47 -2.97 -7.20
C LYS A 161 22.77 -2.44 -7.84
N SER A 162 22.66 -1.47 -8.73
CA SER A 162 23.83 -0.81 -9.35
C SER A 162 24.66 -0.07 -8.30
N MET A 163 24.04 0.67 -7.41
CA MET A 163 24.72 1.41 -6.33
C MET A 163 25.38 0.46 -5.33
N LEU A 164 24.72 -0.62 -4.94
CA LEU A 164 25.29 -1.64 -4.04
C LEU A 164 26.59 -2.23 -4.63
N GLY A 165 26.63 -2.47 -5.95
CA GLY A 165 27.81 -2.96 -6.64
C GLY A 165 28.94 -1.92 -6.82
N SER A 166 28.59 -0.63 -6.95
CA SER A 166 29.57 0.42 -7.26
C SER A 166 30.10 1.16 -6.03
N VAL A 167 29.23 1.49 -5.06
CA VAL A 167 29.60 2.31 -3.88
C VAL A 167 29.44 1.56 -2.56
N GLY A 168 28.94 0.34 -2.56
CA GLY A 168 28.73 -0.49 -1.38
C GLY A 168 27.49 -0.12 -0.55
N VAL A 169 27.25 -0.92 0.50
CA VAL A 169 26.01 -0.85 1.32
C VAL A 169 25.88 0.51 2.03
N PRO A 170 26.85 1.00 2.83
CA PRO A 170 26.68 2.22 3.59
C PRO A 170 26.38 3.45 2.74
N LYS A 171 27.17 3.63 1.65
CA LYS A 171 26.99 4.78 0.76
C LYS A 171 25.66 4.71 0.00
N THR A 172 25.20 3.51 -0.37
CA THR A 172 23.88 3.33 -1.01
C THR A 172 22.76 3.82 -0.10
N PHE A 173 22.77 3.41 1.18
CA PHE A 173 21.78 3.87 2.16
C PHE A 173 21.86 5.37 2.44
N LEU A 174 23.06 5.95 2.51
CA LEU A 174 23.25 7.39 2.68
C LEU A 174 22.69 8.19 1.50
N ILE A 175 23.02 7.80 0.27
CA ILE A 175 22.61 8.54 -0.93
C ILE A 175 21.09 8.42 -1.13
N LEU A 176 20.52 7.21 -1.05
CA LEU A 176 19.09 7.01 -1.21
C LEU A 176 18.31 7.66 -0.07
N GLY A 177 18.74 7.46 1.18
CA GLY A 177 18.09 8.05 2.35
C GLY A 177 18.13 9.56 2.36
N GLY A 178 19.27 10.15 2.04
CA GLY A 178 19.45 11.61 1.91
C GLY A 178 18.60 12.18 0.77
N SER A 179 18.61 11.53 -0.38
CA SER A 179 17.77 11.94 -1.52
C SER A 179 16.29 11.87 -1.20
N PHE A 180 15.82 10.78 -0.57
CA PHE A 180 14.41 10.63 -0.20
C PHE A 180 14.01 11.65 0.87
N LEU A 181 14.88 11.94 1.85
CA LEU A 181 14.65 12.98 2.84
C LEU A 181 14.41 14.33 2.17
N ILE A 182 15.32 14.75 1.30
CA ILE A 182 15.25 16.05 0.62
C ILE A 182 14.02 16.14 -0.27
N VAL A 183 13.81 15.15 -1.17
CA VAL A 183 12.71 15.14 -2.14
C VAL A 183 11.35 15.10 -1.44
N CYS A 184 11.17 14.19 -0.48
CA CYS A 184 9.91 14.07 0.24
C CYS A 184 9.64 15.29 1.11
N MET A 185 10.67 15.90 1.72
CA MET A 185 10.53 17.13 2.50
C MET A 185 10.06 18.29 1.60
N LEU A 186 10.68 18.50 0.44
CA LEU A 186 10.27 19.52 -0.51
C LEU A 186 8.83 19.32 -0.99
N CYS A 187 8.47 18.08 -1.33
CA CYS A 187 7.10 17.75 -1.74
C CYS A 187 6.08 17.94 -0.62
N SER A 188 6.47 17.70 0.64
CA SER A 188 5.58 17.85 1.80
C SER A 188 5.08 19.28 2.00
N PHE A 189 5.83 20.30 1.56
CA PHE A 189 5.37 21.69 1.56
C PHE A 189 4.17 21.93 0.63
N LEU A 190 3.96 21.05 -0.35
CA LEU A 190 2.84 21.12 -1.28
C LEU A 190 1.60 20.37 -0.77
N ILE A 191 1.77 19.45 0.16
CA ILE A 191 0.67 18.63 0.69
C ILE A 191 -0.13 19.43 1.71
N GLN A 192 -1.36 19.77 1.35
CA GLN A 192 -2.28 20.52 2.23
C GLN A 192 -3.72 20.10 1.98
N ASN A 193 -4.60 20.36 2.94
CA ASN A 193 -6.04 20.21 2.72
C ASN A 193 -6.56 21.29 1.77
N PRO A 194 -7.60 21.01 0.98
CA PRO A 194 -8.30 22.05 0.24
C PRO A 194 -9.00 23.04 1.18
N PRO A 195 -9.32 24.27 0.72
CA PRO A 195 -10.16 25.21 1.46
C PRO A 195 -11.52 24.58 1.83
N ALA A 196 -12.13 25.01 2.94
CA ALA A 196 -13.37 24.42 3.48
C ALA A 196 -14.54 24.37 2.49
N ALA A 197 -14.63 25.34 1.58
CA ALA A 197 -15.67 25.44 0.54
C ALA A 197 -15.19 24.98 -0.85
N TYR A 198 -14.14 24.18 -0.94
CA TYR A 198 -13.56 23.76 -2.21
C TYR A 198 -14.49 22.80 -2.95
N ILE A 199 -14.90 23.20 -4.15
CA ILE A 199 -15.63 22.37 -5.12
C ILE A 199 -14.86 22.42 -6.45
N PRO A 200 -14.48 21.27 -7.02
CA PRO A 200 -13.84 21.23 -8.33
C PRO A 200 -14.76 21.82 -9.43
N ALA A 201 -14.17 22.48 -10.42
CA ALA A 201 -14.92 23.00 -11.57
C ALA A 201 -15.67 21.87 -12.28
N GLY A 202 -16.93 22.07 -12.61
CA GLY A 202 -17.80 21.10 -13.27
C GLY A 202 -18.31 19.96 -12.36
N TYR A 203 -18.02 20.00 -11.07
CA TYR A 203 -18.56 19.05 -10.11
C TYR A 203 -19.70 19.69 -9.30
N THR A 204 -20.90 19.16 -9.48
CA THR A 204 -22.03 19.49 -8.61
C THR A 204 -22.09 18.42 -7.52
N PRO A 205 -21.82 18.75 -6.25
CA PRO A 205 -22.01 17.80 -5.17
C PRO A 205 -23.45 17.31 -5.23
N ALA A 206 -23.65 15.99 -5.34
CA ALA A 206 -25.00 15.44 -5.17
C ALA A 206 -25.53 16.00 -3.83
N GLN A 207 -26.75 16.50 -3.79
CA GLN A 207 -27.36 17.13 -2.59
C GLN A 207 -27.24 16.23 -1.34
N THR A 208 -26.99 14.94 -1.54
CA THR A 208 -26.72 13.93 -0.52
C THR A 208 -25.30 13.97 0.08
N THR A 209 -24.31 14.65 -0.53
CA THR A 209 -22.91 14.60 -0.05
C THR A 209 -22.61 15.62 1.04
N ASN A 210 -23.28 16.75 1.08
CA ASN A 210 -23.12 17.74 2.16
C ASN A 210 -23.83 17.34 3.47
N THR A 211 -24.69 16.34 3.43
CA THR A 211 -25.44 15.83 4.59
C THR A 211 -24.96 14.47 5.09
N LYS A 212 -23.93 13.86 4.46
CA LYS A 212 -23.38 12.58 4.96
C LYS A 212 -22.72 12.80 6.32
N ARG A 213 -23.23 12.07 7.31
CA ARG A 213 -22.68 12.02 8.67
C ARG A 213 -21.18 11.72 8.59
N GLN A 214 -20.39 12.56 9.26
CA GLN A 214 -18.95 12.37 9.43
C GLN A 214 -18.74 11.51 10.67
N TYR A 215 -18.31 10.28 10.47
CA TYR A 215 -18.11 9.33 11.57
C TYR A 215 -16.74 9.51 12.21
N SER A 216 -16.72 9.62 13.53
CA SER A 216 -15.47 9.56 14.31
C SER A 216 -14.93 8.13 14.39
N PRO A 217 -13.64 7.94 14.72
CA PRO A 217 -13.06 6.61 14.89
C PRO A 217 -13.78 5.73 15.91
N LYS A 218 -14.28 6.34 17.00
CA LYS A 218 -15.07 5.64 18.03
C LYS A 218 -16.46 5.22 17.54
N GLU A 219 -17.01 5.92 16.54
CA GLU A 219 -18.31 5.57 15.98
C GLU A 219 -18.18 4.48 14.91
N ILE A 220 -17.14 4.49 14.06
CA ILE A 220 -17.01 3.49 12.99
C ILE A 220 -16.88 2.08 13.54
N ILE A 221 -16.11 1.88 14.63
CA ILE A 221 -15.92 0.56 15.26
C ILE A 221 -17.23 -0.04 15.81
N LYS A 222 -18.29 0.76 15.96
CA LYS A 222 -19.62 0.29 16.35
C LYS A 222 -20.51 -0.06 15.15
N THR A 223 -20.03 0.15 13.92
CA THR A 223 -20.80 -0.08 12.70
C THR A 223 -20.48 -1.43 12.06
N LYS A 224 -21.51 -2.15 11.59
CA LYS A 224 -21.34 -3.37 10.79
C LYS A 224 -20.49 -3.11 9.53
N GLN A 225 -20.66 -1.92 8.92
CA GLN A 225 -19.95 -1.53 7.71
C GLN A 225 -18.41 -1.50 7.90
N PHE A 226 -17.93 -1.09 9.08
CA PHE A 226 -16.50 -1.12 9.40
C PHE A 226 -15.91 -2.53 9.35
N TYR A 227 -16.57 -3.48 10.03
CA TYR A 227 -16.10 -4.87 10.07
C TYR A 227 -16.20 -5.55 8.71
N LEU A 228 -17.20 -5.19 7.90
CA LEU A 228 -17.32 -5.68 6.53
C LEU A 228 -16.18 -5.15 5.64
N LEU A 229 -15.82 -3.86 5.77
CA LEU A 229 -14.70 -3.27 5.03
C LEU A 229 -13.36 -3.87 5.46
N MET A 230 -13.11 -3.91 6.77
CA MET A 230 -11.88 -4.48 7.32
C MET A 230 -11.75 -5.97 6.97
N GLY A 231 -12.79 -6.76 7.15
CA GLY A 231 -12.82 -8.18 6.82
C GLY A 231 -12.75 -8.44 5.32
N GLY A 232 -13.45 -7.64 4.50
CA GLY A 232 -13.35 -7.71 3.06
C GLY A 232 -11.91 -7.49 2.56
N LEU A 233 -11.21 -6.49 3.10
CA LEU A 233 -9.79 -6.25 2.81
C LEU A 233 -8.94 -7.43 3.29
N LEU A 234 -9.14 -7.89 4.55
CA LEU A 234 -8.41 -8.99 5.16
C LEU A 234 -8.46 -10.26 4.30
N PHE A 235 -9.63 -10.61 3.78
CA PHE A 235 -9.84 -11.84 3.03
C PHE A 235 -9.62 -11.72 1.51
N THR A 236 -9.50 -10.52 0.95
CA THR A 236 -9.14 -10.33 -0.47
C THR A 236 -7.64 -10.49 -0.73
N LEU A 237 -6.78 -10.19 0.27
CA LEU A 237 -5.33 -10.08 0.08
C LEU A 237 -4.51 -11.36 0.29
N PRO A 238 -5.00 -12.42 0.98
CA PRO A 238 -4.19 -13.58 1.34
C PRO A 238 -3.52 -14.26 0.14
N ALA A 239 -4.21 -14.37 -1.00
CA ALA A 239 -3.66 -14.97 -2.21
C ALA A 239 -2.30 -14.36 -2.60
N TYR A 240 -2.18 -13.03 -2.56
CA TYR A 240 -0.93 -12.36 -2.85
C TYR A 240 0.13 -12.58 -1.77
N PHE A 241 -0.23 -12.46 -0.50
CA PHE A 241 0.73 -12.62 0.61
C PHE A 241 1.26 -14.04 0.78
N ILE A 242 0.44 -15.04 0.46
CA ILE A 242 0.83 -16.45 0.45
C ILE A 242 1.87 -16.72 -0.66
N LEU A 243 1.62 -16.17 -1.85
CA LEU A 243 2.41 -16.46 -3.04
C LEU A 243 3.71 -15.65 -3.11
N ASN A 244 3.67 -14.39 -2.72
CA ASN A 244 4.80 -13.47 -2.90
C ASN A 244 6.13 -13.98 -2.31
N PRO A 245 6.20 -14.59 -1.11
CA PRO A 245 7.46 -15.10 -0.56
C PRO A 245 8.04 -16.32 -1.28
N VAL A 246 7.17 -17.14 -1.91
CA VAL A 246 7.55 -18.44 -2.51
C VAL A 246 7.49 -18.42 -4.04
N PHE A 247 7.30 -17.27 -4.61
CA PHE A 247 6.99 -17.10 -6.02
C PHE A 247 8.06 -17.67 -6.97
N ILE A 248 9.34 -17.43 -6.69
CA ILE A 248 10.46 -17.88 -7.55
C ILE A 248 10.59 -19.41 -7.49
N SER A 249 10.62 -19.96 -6.28
CA SER A 249 10.74 -21.42 -6.09
C SER A 249 9.54 -22.15 -6.68
N LEU A 250 8.34 -21.65 -6.41
CA LEU A 250 7.11 -22.24 -6.95
C LEU A 250 7.04 -22.13 -8.48
N GLY A 251 7.55 -21.06 -9.07
CA GLY A 251 7.64 -20.89 -10.52
C GLY A 251 8.54 -21.94 -11.17
N ALA A 252 9.69 -22.22 -10.58
CA ALA A 252 10.59 -23.28 -11.04
C ALA A 252 9.91 -24.66 -10.93
N ASP A 253 9.24 -24.96 -9.81
CA ASP A 253 8.48 -26.21 -9.60
C ASP A 253 7.33 -26.38 -10.62
N ARG A 254 6.85 -25.29 -11.19
CA ARG A 254 5.75 -25.24 -12.16
C ARG A 254 6.21 -25.05 -13.61
N GLY A 255 7.49 -25.33 -13.91
CA GLY A 255 8.04 -25.37 -15.26
C GLY A 255 8.39 -23.99 -15.86
N LEU A 256 8.54 -22.94 -15.03
CA LEU A 256 9.15 -21.69 -15.47
C LEU A 256 10.67 -21.83 -15.43
N SER A 257 11.33 -21.36 -16.49
CA SER A 257 12.80 -21.21 -16.46
C SER A 257 13.18 -20.15 -15.42
N ASP A 258 14.39 -20.25 -14.87
CA ASP A 258 14.92 -19.29 -13.89
C ASP A 258 14.86 -17.86 -14.40
N GLU A 259 15.11 -17.65 -15.70
CA GLU A 259 15.03 -16.35 -16.36
C GLU A 259 13.58 -15.81 -16.36
N LEU A 260 12.61 -16.65 -16.73
CA LEU A 260 11.19 -16.29 -16.72
C LEU A 260 10.68 -16.04 -15.30
N ALA A 261 11.13 -16.80 -14.30
CA ALA A 261 10.78 -16.60 -12.90
C ALA A 261 11.25 -15.23 -12.37
N LEU A 262 12.46 -14.79 -12.76
CA LEU A 262 12.97 -13.45 -12.42
C LEU A 262 12.20 -12.32 -13.12
N ILE A 263 11.92 -12.47 -14.40
CA ILE A 263 11.09 -11.51 -15.16
C ILE A 263 9.69 -11.43 -14.55
N ALA A 264 9.13 -12.55 -14.15
CA ALA A 264 7.82 -12.65 -13.55
C ALA A 264 7.70 -11.83 -12.25
N VAL A 265 8.75 -11.77 -11.42
CA VAL A 265 8.76 -10.88 -10.22
C VAL A 265 8.55 -9.42 -10.61
N SER A 266 9.24 -8.96 -11.65
CA SER A 266 9.08 -7.59 -12.15
C SER A 266 7.68 -7.36 -12.74
N LEU A 267 7.15 -8.34 -13.47
CA LEU A 267 5.81 -8.29 -14.04
C LEU A 267 4.72 -8.25 -12.97
N THR A 268 4.88 -8.93 -11.82
CA THR A 268 3.93 -8.82 -10.70
C THR A 268 3.88 -7.40 -10.12
N GLY A 269 5.04 -6.72 -10.04
CA GLY A 269 5.12 -5.32 -9.62
C GLY A 269 4.34 -4.40 -10.56
N ILE A 270 4.57 -4.54 -11.88
CA ILE A 270 3.86 -3.78 -12.91
C ILE A 270 2.37 -4.08 -12.88
N SER A 271 2.00 -5.36 -12.77
CA SER A 271 0.61 -5.79 -12.71
C SER A 271 -0.11 -5.21 -11.47
N SER A 272 0.52 -5.26 -10.32
CA SER A 272 0.00 -4.66 -9.08
C SER A 272 -0.16 -3.15 -9.20
N ALA A 273 0.82 -2.44 -9.76
CA ALA A 273 0.73 -1.00 -9.98
C ALA A 273 -0.38 -0.63 -10.97
N SER A 274 -0.51 -1.39 -12.06
CA SER A 274 -1.58 -1.22 -13.05
C SER A 274 -2.97 -1.47 -12.43
N GLY A 275 -3.10 -2.52 -11.60
CA GLY A 275 -4.32 -2.80 -10.86
C GLY A 275 -4.76 -1.65 -9.97
N ARG A 276 -3.82 -1.01 -9.26
CA ARG A 276 -4.08 0.15 -8.41
C ARG A 276 -4.72 1.30 -9.19
N LEU A 277 -4.25 1.56 -10.41
CA LEU A 277 -4.76 2.63 -11.25
C LEU A 277 -6.05 2.24 -11.96
N ILE A 278 -6.02 1.13 -12.71
CA ILE A 278 -7.11 0.71 -13.60
C ILE A 278 -8.38 0.36 -12.82
N VAL A 279 -8.26 -0.46 -11.78
CA VAL A 279 -9.41 -0.90 -10.98
C VAL A 279 -10.03 0.29 -10.24
N SER A 280 -9.20 1.19 -9.70
CA SER A 280 -9.68 2.38 -9.02
C SER A 280 -10.44 3.31 -9.97
N TRP A 281 -9.92 3.52 -11.17
CA TRP A 281 -10.58 4.32 -12.21
C TRP A 281 -11.90 3.68 -12.69
N ILE A 282 -11.89 2.37 -12.95
CA ILE A 282 -13.10 1.62 -13.31
C ILE A 282 -14.13 1.69 -12.18
N SER A 283 -13.69 1.57 -10.93
CA SER A 283 -14.57 1.60 -9.76
C SER A 283 -15.29 2.95 -9.58
N ASP A 284 -14.75 4.04 -10.12
CA ASP A 284 -15.45 5.34 -10.18
C ASP A 284 -16.67 5.30 -11.12
N LYS A 285 -16.65 4.42 -12.13
CA LYS A 285 -17.71 4.30 -13.15
C LYS A 285 -18.75 3.24 -12.79
N ILE A 286 -18.31 2.01 -12.45
CA ILE A 286 -19.21 0.88 -12.19
C ILE A 286 -19.65 0.75 -10.72
N GLY A 287 -19.07 1.58 -9.84
CA GLY A 287 -19.27 1.54 -8.40
C GLY A 287 -18.25 0.65 -7.68
N ARG A 288 -17.91 1.04 -6.45
CA ARG A 288 -16.87 0.39 -5.63
C ARG A 288 -17.16 -1.08 -5.35
N LYS A 289 -18.41 -1.35 -4.96
CA LYS A 289 -18.84 -2.71 -4.60
C LYS A 289 -18.69 -3.67 -5.77
N SER A 290 -19.17 -3.28 -6.95
CA SER A 290 -19.08 -4.10 -8.17
C SER A 290 -17.64 -4.37 -8.58
N ALA A 291 -16.78 -3.35 -8.52
CA ALA A 291 -15.36 -3.49 -8.81
C ALA A 291 -14.68 -4.46 -7.83
N MET A 292 -15.00 -4.39 -6.54
CA MET A 292 -14.40 -5.28 -5.53
C MET A 292 -14.87 -6.72 -5.66
N VAL A 293 -16.16 -6.95 -6.00
CA VAL A 293 -16.65 -8.28 -6.28
C VAL A 293 -15.93 -8.86 -7.49
N ALA A 294 -15.80 -8.11 -8.59
CA ALA A 294 -15.09 -8.55 -9.79
C ALA A 294 -13.63 -8.93 -9.47
N ILE A 295 -12.91 -8.09 -8.72
CA ILE A 295 -11.53 -8.38 -8.32
C ILE A 295 -11.44 -9.63 -7.45
N ALA A 296 -12.29 -9.77 -6.44
CA ALA A 296 -12.28 -10.94 -5.57
C ALA A 296 -12.59 -12.23 -6.35
N LEU A 297 -13.48 -12.17 -7.33
CA LEU A 297 -13.75 -13.30 -8.23
C LEU A 297 -12.55 -13.61 -9.13
N ILE A 298 -11.89 -12.61 -9.71
CA ILE A 298 -10.68 -12.81 -10.53
C ILE A 298 -9.60 -13.52 -9.69
N ILE A 299 -9.34 -13.06 -8.47
CA ILE A 299 -8.34 -13.67 -7.58
C ILE A 299 -8.76 -15.11 -7.20
N LEU A 300 -10.04 -15.32 -6.90
CA LEU A 300 -10.59 -16.64 -6.59
C LEU A 300 -10.36 -17.62 -7.75
N PHE A 301 -10.77 -17.28 -8.96
CA PHE A 301 -10.60 -18.15 -10.13
C PHE A 301 -9.13 -18.37 -10.46
N ALA A 302 -8.28 -17.33 -10.39
CA ALA A 302 -6.85 -17.48 -10.59
C ALA A 302 -6.24 -18.43 -9.56
N SER A 303 -6.66 -18.36 -8.28
CA SER A 303 -6.18 -19.26 -7.23
C SER A 303 -6.59 -20.70 -7.44
N LEU A 304 -7.80 -20.96 -7.98
CA LEU A 304 -8.26 -22.30 -8.32
C LEU A 304 -7.51 -22.86 -9.55
N VAL A 305 -7.33 -22.04 -10.58
CA VAL A 305 -6.58 -22.44 -11.79
C VAL A 305 -5.13 -22.77 -11.46
N MET A 306 -4.52 -22.10 -10.48
CA MET A 306 -3.15 -22.40 -10.02
C MET A 306 -2.98 -23.81 -9.43
N ILE A 307 -4.05 -24.49 -9.03
CA ILE A 307 -3.96 -25.86 -8.52
C ILE A 307 -3.40 -26.79 -9.61
N ILE A 308 -3.82 -26.58 -10.86
CA ILE A 308 -3.44 -27.38 -12.03
C ILE A 308 -2.58 -26.62 -13.06
N GLY A 309 -2.43 -25.31 -12.88
CA GLY A 309 -1.74 -24.44 -13.84
C GLY A 309 -0.23 -24.62 -13.80
N GLU A 310 0.40 -24.72 -14.96
CA GLU A 310 1.84 -24.81 -15.17
C GLU A 310 2.32 -23.78 -16.19
N GLY A 311 3.63 -23.50 -16.22
CA GLY A 311 4.27 -22.65 -17.20
C GLY A 311 3.61 -21.26 -17.31
N VAL A 312 3.26 -20.86 -18.53
CA VAL A 312 2.67 -19.55 -18.83
C VAL A 312 1.33 -19.34 -18.14
N LEU A 313 0.51 -20.39 -17.99
CA LEU A 313 -0.79 -20.28 -17.32
C LEU A 313 -0.63 -19.92 -15.85
N PHE A 314 0.34 -20.54 -15.17
CA PHE A 314 0.73 -20.20 -13.80
C PHE A 314 1.16 -18.73 -13.70
N LEU A 315 1.98 -18.24 -14.63
CA LEU A 315 2.42 -16.85 -14.69
C LEU A 315 1.24 -15.87 -14.83
N ILE A 316 0.29 -16.18 -15.74
CA ILE A 316 -0.92 -15.35 -15.93
C ILE A 316 -1.74 -15.29 -14.63
N CYS A 317 -1.94 -16.40 -13.94
CA CYS A 317 -2.67 -16.43 -12.66
C CYS A 317 -2.02 -15.54 -11.61
N ILE A 318 -0.70 -15.57 -11.48
CA ILE A 318 0.04 -14.70 -10.56
C ILE A 318 -0.11 -13.22 -10.92
N MET A 319 -0.03 -12.90 -12.20
CA MET A 319 -0.25 -11.52 -12.65
C MET A 319 -1.67 -11.05 -12.32
N LEU A 320 -2.69 -11.89 -12.49
CA LEU A 320 -4.07 -11.57 -12.13
C LEU A 320 -4.24 -11.37 -10.62
N ILE A 321 -3.62 -12.22 -9.80
CA ILE A 321 -3.63 -12.07 -8.34
C ILE A 321 -2.93 -10.77 -7.93
N SER A 322 -1.77 -10.46 -8.52
CA SER A 322 -1.04 -9.22 -8.25
C SER A 322 -1.82 -7.98 -8.69
N PHE A 323 -2.49 -8.04 -9.83
CA PHE A 323 -3.39 -6.99 -10.31
C PHE A 323 -4.54 -6.75 -9.33
N GLY A 324 -5.19 -7.82 -8.89
CA GLY A 324 -6.28 -7.75 -7.93
C GLY A 324 -5.84 -7.20 -6.56
N PHE A 325 -4.66 -7.61 -6.06
CA PHE A 325 -4.05 -7.07 -4.85
C PHE A 325 -3.88 -5.55 -4.93
N GLY A 326 -3.32 -5.07 -6.04
CA GLY A 326 -3.15 -3.64 -6.27
C GLY A 326 -4.47 -2.90 -6.30
N GLY A 327 -5.44 -3.41 -7.06
CA GLY A 327 -6.78 -2.83 -7.17
C GLY A 327 -7.50 -2.74 -5.83
N ALA A 328 -7.48 -3.80 -5.03
CA ALA A 328 -8.09 -3.82 -3.71
C ALA A 328 -7.51 -2.73 -2.81
N ALA A 329 -6.19 -2.64 -2.68
CA ALA A 329 -5.52 -1.69 -1.80
C ALA A 329 -5.96 -0.23 -2.03
N SER A 330 -6.18 0.16 -3.30
CA SER A 330 -6.56 1.52 -3.64
C SER A 330 -8.07 1.78 -3.56
N VAL A 331 -8.92 0.82 -3.91
CA VAL A 331 -10.39 0.96 -3.86
C VAL A 331 -10.89 1.04 -2.42
N TYR A 332 -10.32 0.25 -1.49
CA TYR A 332 -10.73 0.30 -0.08
C TYR A 332 -10.49 1.67 0.57
N ALA A 333 -9.45 2.40 0.14
CA ALA A 333 -9.23 3.79 0.58
C ALA A 333 -10.43 4.69 0.21
N ALA A 334 -10.88 4.61 -1.05
CA ALA A 334 -12.03 5.38 -1.52
C ALA A 334 -13.35 4.91 -0.85
N MET A 335 -13.55 3.60 -0.69
CA MET A 335 -14.73 3.04 0.00
C MET A 335 -14.83 3.52 1.45
N THR A 336 -13.70 3.59 2.16
CA THR A 336 -13.66 4.08 3.55
C THR A 336 -14.09 5.54 3.62
N ALA A 337 -13.54 6.39 2.75
CA ALA A 337 -13.88 7.81 2.69
C ALA A 337 -15.34 8.05 2.29
N GLU A 338 -15.88 7.25 1.37
CA GLU A 338 -17.28 7.34 0.94
C GLU A 338 -18.26 6.82 1.99
N SER A 339 -17.86 5.82 2.79
CA SER A 339 -18.71 5.23 3.83
C SER A 339 -18.76 6.07 5.09
N PHE A 340 -17.63 6.65 5.53
CA PHE A 340 -17.51 7.29 6.84
C PHE A 340 -17.22 8.79 6.78
N GLY A 341 -17.03 9.34 5.60
CA GLY A 341 -16.64 10.74 5.39
C GLY A 341 -15.14 10.98 5.50
N THR A 342 -14.73 12.21 5.19
CA THR A 342 -13.30 12.58 5.07
C THR A 342 -12.78 13.41 6.24
N LYS A 343 -13.65 13.80 7.19
CA LYS A 343 -13.24 14.61 8.36
C LYS A 343 -12.18 13.88 9.20
N TYR A 344 -12.42 12.59 9.46
CA TYR A 344 -11.52 11.69 10.18
C TYR A 344 -10.96 10.62 9.23
N GLY A 345 -10.73 11.02 7.97
CA GLY A 345 -10.42 10.06 6.89
C GLY A 345 -9.12 9.30 7.10
N GLY A 346 -8.09 9.94 7.66
CA GLY A 346 -6.81 9.31 7.93
C GLY A 346 -6.93 8.19 8.97
N MET A 347 -7.51 8.49 10.13
CA MET A 347 -7.66 7.50 11.20
C MET A 347 -8.67 6.40 10.82
N ASN A 348 -9.78 6.75 10.19
CA ASN A 348 -10.78 5.77 9.76
C ASN A 348 -10.21 4.78 8.75
N PHE A 349 -9.40 5.25 7.80
CA PHE A 349 -8.69 4.39 6.85
C PHE A 349 -7.63 3.55 7.57
N GLY A 350 -6.87 4.13 8.50
CA GLY A 350 -5.90 3.42 9.31
C GLY A 350 -6.49 2.22 10.05
N LEU A 351 -7.68 2.37 10.63
CA LEU A 351 -8.38 1.28 11.30
C LEU A 351 -8.82 0.18 10.33
N VAL A 352 -9.29 0.52 9.13
CA VAL A 352 -9.62 -0.48 8.09
C VAL A 352 -8.36 -1.23 7.64
N MET A 353 -7.20 -0.56 7.58
CA MET A 353 -5.91 -1.15 7.20
C MET A 353 -5.37 -2.16 8.22
N ILE A 354 -5.96 -2.29 9.40
CA ILE A 354 -5.68 -3.41 10.31
C ILE A 354 -5.95 -4.74 9.60
N GLY A 355 -7.01 -4.82 8.77
CA GLY A 355 -7.28 -6.01 7.95
C GLY A 355 -6.14 -6.35 6.99
N PHE A 356 -5.50 -5.34 6.38
CA PHE A 356 -4.29 -5.54 5.58
C PHE A 356 -3.13 -6.11 6.41
N GLY A 357 -2.86 -5.51 7.58
CA GLY A 357 -1.76 -5.96 8.45
C GLY A 357 -1.95 -7.39 8.93
N VAL A 358 -3.16 -7.73 9.38
CA VAL A 358 -3.49 -9.11 9.80
C VAL A 358 -3.32 -10.08 8.63
N SER A 359 -3.81 -9.71 7.43
CA SER A 359 -3.65 -10.55 6.25
C SER A 359 -2.17 -10.80 5.91
N ALA A 360 -1.36 -9.75 5.93
CA ALA A 360 0.05 -9.81 5.58
C ALA A 360 0.89 -10.65 6.54
N LEU A 361 0.52 -10.71 7.82
CA LEU A 361 1.25 -11.46 8.84
C LEU A 361 0.73 -12.89 9.01
N ALA A 362 -0.59 -13.06 9.10
CA ALA A 362 -1.19 -14.34 9.45
C ALA A 362 -1.12 -15.35 8.30
N PHE A 363 -1.45 -14.95 7.07
CA PHE A 363 -1.62 -15.92 6.00
C PHE A 363 -0.32 -16.54 5.46
N PRO A 364 0.83 -15.83 5.37
CA PRO A 364 2.12 -16.50 5.08
C PRO A 364 2.49 -17.53 6.13
N ILE A 365 2.24 -17.26 7.42
CA ILE A 365 2.52 -18.19 8.51
C ILE A 365 1.62 -19.44 8.41
N ILE A 366 0.32 -19.25 8.17
CA ILE A 366 -0.64 -20.36 7.99
C ILE A 366 -0.25 -21.19 6.77
N SER A 367 0.04 -20.54 5.64
CA SER A 367 0.46 -21.20 4.40
C SER A 367 1.77 -21.99 4.60
N GLY A 368 2.77 -21.40 5.28
CA GLY A 368 4.03 -22.09 5.57
C GLY A 368 3.84 -23.39 6.35
N LYS A 369 2.89 -23.41 7.30
CA LYS A 369 2.53 -24.64 8.02
C LYS A 369 1.81 -25.67 7.14
N LEU A 370 1.01 -25.22 6.17
CA LEU A 370 0.32 -26.11 5.23
C LEU A 370 1.27 -26.72 4.20
N ILE A 371 2.32 -26.01 3.80
CA ILE A 371 3.33 -26.43 2.83
C ILE A 371 4.31 -27.47 3.45
N SER A 372 4.39 -27.59 4.77
CA SER A 372 5.29 -28.57 5.43
C SER A 372 5.10 -30.02 4.96
N GLY A 373 4.01 -30.33 4.23
CA GLY A 373 3.77 -31.59 3.53
C GLY A 373 4.26 -31.65 2.08
N GLY A 374 4.96 -30.62 1.57
CA GLY A 374 5.52 -30.59 0.22
C GLY A 374 4.56 -30.19 -0.91
N SER A 375 3.28 -29.91 -0.60
CA SER A 375 2.29 -29.53 -1.61
C SER A 375 1.74 -28.12 -1.37
N TYR A 376 1.79 -27.27 -2.40
CA TYR A 376 1.19 -25.93 -2.40
C TYR A 376 -0.33 -25.92 -2.63
N THR A 377 -0.93 -27.06 -2.96
CA THR A 377 -2.39 -27.17 -3.26
C THR A 377 -3.23 -26.63 -2.10
N SER A 378 -2.91 -26.99 -0.86
CA SER A 378 -3.63 -26.48 0.33
C SER A 378 -3.55 -24.97 0.47
N SER A 379 -2.44 -24.36 0.07
CA SER A 379 -2.27 -22.89 0.08
C SER A 379 -3.11 -22.21 -1.01
N PHE A 380 -3.25 -22.80 -2.18
CA PHE A 380 -4.13 -22.30 -3.24
C PHE A 380 -5.61 -22.43 -2.86
N VAL A 381 -5.98 -23.55 -2.26
CA VAL A 381 -7.35 -23.74 -1.72
C VAL A 381 -7.63 -22.70 -0.62
N LEU A 382 -6.71 -22.47 0.28
CA LEU A 382 -6.83 -21.43 1.31
C LEU A 382 -7.03 -20.04 0.67
N ALA A 383 -6.24 -19.69 -0.35
CA ALA A 383 -6.38 -18.44 -1.09
C ALA A 383 -7.76 -18.31 -1.76
N ALA A 384 -8.27 -19.38 -2.39
CA ALA A 384 -9.59 -19.40 -3.01
C ALA A 384 -10.72 -19.26 -1.97
N VAL A 385 -10.64 -19.98 -0.86
CA VAL A 385 -11.63 -19.91 0.23
C VAL A 385 -11.67 -18.49 0.84
N THR A 386 -10.51 -17.88 1.08
CA THR A 386 -10.48 -16.50 1.60
C THR A 386 -11.12 -15.52 0.62
N CYS A 387 -10.88 -15.65 -0.68
CA CYS A 387 -11.51 -14.79 -1.68
C CYS A 387 -13.03 -15.03 -1.77
N ALA A 388 -13.51 -16.26 -1.61
CA ALA A 388 -14.96 -16.54 -1.53
C ALA A 388 -15.59 -15.83 -0.33
N ILE A 389 -14.93 -15.86 0.83
CA ILE A 389 -15.37 -15.10 2.02
C ILE A 389 -15.36 -13.60 1.72
N ALA A 390 -14.32 -13.08 1.04
CA ALA A 390 -14.26 -11.68 0.65
C ALA A 390 -15.42 -11.27 -0.24
N VAL A 391 -15.77 -12.06 -1.25
CA VAL A 391 -16.95 -11.83 -2.11
C VAL A 391 -18.20 -11.71 -1.27
N MET A 392 -18.44 -12.66 -0.36
CA MET A 392 -19.61 -12.65 0.52
C MET A 392 -19.64 -11.39 1.40
N LEU A 393 -18.52 -11.02 2.03
CA LEU A 393 -18.45 -9.81 2.86
C LEU A 393 -18.70 -8.54 2.05
N VAL A 394 -18.14 -8.44 0.84
CA VAL A 394 -18.35 -7.29 -0.05
C VAL A 394 -19.81 -7.21 -0.50
N LEU A 395 -20.45 -8.33 -0.80
CA LEU A 395 -21.88 -8.35 -1.15
C LEU A 395 -22.78 -7.88 0.00
N LEU A 396 -22.41 -8.13 1.24
CA LEU A 396 -23.15 -7.66 2.42
C LEU A 396 -22.92 -6.17 2.73
N MET A 397 -21.92 -5.52 2.13
CA MET A 397 -21.68 -4.09 2.32
C MET A 397 -22.84 -3.26 1.76
N LYS A 398 -23.19 -2.19 2.48
CA LYS A 398 -24.09 -1.17 1.95
C LYS A 398 -23.39 -0.37 0.87
N ASN A 399 -24.09 -0.08 -0.22
CA ASN A 399 -23.56 0.77 -1.27
C ASN A 399 -23.52 2.22 -0.75
N PRO A 400 -22.33 2.88 -0.66
CA PRO A 400 -22.25 4.24 -0.12
C PRO A 400 -23.03 5.27 -0.93
N THR A 401 -23.36 4.93 -2.19
CA THR A 401 -24.01 5.81 -3.17
C THR A 401 -25.50 5.55 -3.37
N LYS A 402 -26.04 4.43 -2.86
CA LYS A 402 -27.50 4.16 -2.88
C LYS A 402 -28.09 4.38 -1.49
N LYS A 403 -29.10 5.24 -1.41
CA LYS A 403 -30.07 5.26 -0.30
C LYS A 403 -30.92 3.99 -0.36
#